data_0d2275784927415d9c835de89eed37d2
#
_entry.id   0d2275784927415d9c835de89eed37d2
#
_cell.length_a   1.000
_cell.length_b   1.000
_cell.length_c   1.000
_cell.angle_alpha   90.00
_cell.angle_beta   90.00
_cell.angle_gamma   90.00
#
_symmetry.space_group_name_H-M   'P 1'
#
loop_
_entity.id
_entity.type
_entity.pdbx_description
1 polymer ?
#
loop_
_entity_poly.entity_id
_entity_poly.type
_entity_poly.pdbx_seq_one_letter_code
_entity_poly.pdbx_strand_id
1 'polypeptide(L)'
;MGAFTARFPSARITGCYFHLGQSVIRKVNELGLKTLYETDDAFRGNVRCLAALSHVPVEDVAEAFEILADDITTSIPAVEHIDELLSYFEHTYVRGRRLRGRGERYGPAIFHPDSWNQRNGAVDGIARTTNIVEGWHHGLQVLFQCSHPTMWRFIRGLESDCAQQRASFMQGITGIIQPSVRKYQRLRERVTRAVGTYGQTHVLTYLRAIAHLSYV
;
A
#
# COMPACT_ATOMS: atom_id res chain seq x y z
N MET A 1 -6.47 -13.84 -8.68
CA MET A 1 -6.88 -12.59 -9.37
C MET A 1 -7.66 -12.86 -10.66
N GLY A 2 -7.26 -13.82 -11.51
CA GLY A 2 -7.87 -14.03 -12.84
C GLY A 2 -9.40 -14.19 -12.88
N ALA A 3 -9.99 -14.95 -11.97
CA ALA A 3 -11.46 -15.14 -11.94
C ALA A 3 -12.22 -13.83 -11.62
N PHE A 4 -11.69 -12.99 -10.75
CA PHE A 4 -12.29 -11.70 -10.42
C PHE A 4 -12.20 -10.73 -11.60
N THR A 5 -11.04 -10.63 -12.24
CA THR A 5 -10.84 -9.79 -13.44
C THR A 5 -11.75 -10.21 -14.59
N ALA A 6 -11.91 -11.53 -14.78
CA ALA A 6 -12.82 -12.05 -15.81
C ALA A 6 -14.29 -11.68 -15.56
N ARG A 7 -14.72 -11.64 -14.29
CA ARG A 7 -16.10 -11.30 -13.92
C ARG A 7 -16.36 -9.80 -13.85
N PHE A 8 -15.35 -9.02 -13.48
CA PHE A 8 -15.43 -7.57 -13.29
C PHE A 8 -14.33 -6.87 -14.10
N PRO A 9 -14.42 -6.82 -15.44
CA PRO A 9 -13.34 -6.32 -16.30
C PRO A 9 -13.07 -4.83 -16.14
N SER A 10 -14.05 -4.06 -15.68
CA SER A 10 -13.91 -2.63 -15.39
C SER A 10 -13.38 -2.33 -13.99
N ALA A 11 -13.25 -3.34 -13.12
CA ALA A 11 -12.77 -3.14 -11.77
C ALA A 11 -11.24 -3.02 -11.75
N ARG A 12 -10.74 -1.97 -11.11
CA ARG A 12 -9.31 -1.81 -10.85
C ARG A 12 -8.92 -2.63 -9.63
N ILE A 13 -7.98 -3.57 -9.83
CA ILE A 13 -7.40 -4.35 -8.74
C ILE A 13 -6.10 -3.68 -8.32
N THR A 14 -6.00 -3.34 -7.04
CA THR A 14 -4.77 -2.78 -6.47
C THR A 14 -4.47 -3.44 -5.13
N GLY A 15 -3.18 -3.62 -4.82
CA GLY A 15 -2.71 -4.11 -3.52
C GLY A 15 -3.01 -3.10 -2.41
N CYS A 16 -3.09 -3.60 -1.20
CA CYS A 16 -3.27 -2.76 -0.01
C CYS A 16 -1.96 -2.12 0.40
N TYR A 17 -1.93 -0.80 0.54
CA TYR A 17 -0.76 -0.05 1.01
C TYR A 17 -0.25 -0.52 2.37
N PHE A 18 -1.16 -0.80 3.30
CA PHE A 18 -0.81 -1.31 4.63
C PHE A 18 -0.06 -2.64 4.56
N HIS A 19 -0.53 -3.59 3.73
CA HIS A 19 0.15 -4.87 3.57
C HIS A 19 1.51 -4.75 2.87
N LEU A 20 1.67 -3.80 1.94
CA LEU A 20 2.98 -3.48 1.36
C LEU A 20 3.95 -3.05 2.47
N GLY A 21 3.57 -2.08 3.29
CA GLY A 21 4.41 -1.63 4.39
C GLY A 21 4.67 -2.72 5.43
N GLN A 22 3.65 -3.52 5.79
CA GLN A 22 3.84 -4.66 6.69
C GLN A 22 4.84 -5.68 6.15
N SER A 23 4.87 -5.93 4.83
CA SER A 23 5.84 -6.87 4.24
C SER A 23 7.27 -6.35 4.36
N VAL A 24 7.48 -5.05 4.18
CA VAL A 24 8.79 -4.39 4.39
C VAL A 24 9.22 -4.53 5.86
N ILE A 25 8.34 -4.19 6.81
CA ILE A 25 8.63 -4.29 8.25
C ILE A 25 8.92 -5.74 8.66
N ARG A 26 8.20 -6.71 8.10
CA ARG A 26 8.47 -8.12 8.33
C ARG A 26 9.88 -8.48 7.88
N LYS A 27 10.31 -8.00 6.71
CA LYS A 27 11.66 -8.23 6.21
C LYS A 27 12.73 -7.57 7.08
N VAL A 28 12.49 -6.34 7.54
CA VAL A 28 13.35 -5.66 8.53
C VAL A 28 13.52 -6.51 9.79
N ASN A 29 12.44 -7.10 10.31
CA ASN A 29 12.50 -7.97 11.49
C ASN A 29 13.25 -9.28 11.22
N GLU A 30 13.03 -9.90 10.06
CA GLU A 30 13.74 -11.12 9.63
C GLU A 30 15.25 -10.92 9.51
N LEU A 31 15.68 -9.74 9.09
CA LEU A 31 17.10 -9.36 8.97
C LEU A 31 17.72 -8.87 10.30
N GLY A 32 16.99 -8.93 11.42
CA GLY A 32 17.48 -8.45 12.71
C GLY A 32 17.57 -6.93 12.87
N LEU A 33 17.03 -6.17 11.91
CA LEU A 33 17.09 -4.70 11.89
C LEU A 33 16.00 -4.02 12.74
N LYS A 34 15.21 -4.78 13.49
CA LYS A 34 14.07 -4.27 14.28
C LYS A 34 14.50 -3.17 15.26
N THR A 35 15.53 -3.42 16.05
CA THR A 35 16.02 -2.46 17.05
C THR A 35 16.44 -1.15 16.40
N LEU A 36 17.17 -1.23 15.28
CA LEU A 36 17.57 -0.04 14.53
C LEU A 36 16.35 0.74 13.99
N TYR A 37 15.35 0.02 13.46
CA TYR A 37 14.10 0.64 12.99
C TYR A 37 13.35 1.35 14.12
N GLU A 38 13.39 0.83 15.33
CA GLU A 38 12.70 1.43 16.50
C GLU A 38 13.46 2.61 17.09
N THR A 39 14.80 2.62 17.03
CA THR A 39 15.64 3.60 17.73
C THR A 39 16.24 4.69 16.82
N ASP A 40 16.37 4.44 15.51
CA ASP A 40 16.98 5.37 14.57
C ASP A 40 15.90 5.96 13.62
N ASP A 41 15.65 7.27 13.76
CA ASP A 41 14.65 7.98 12.96
C ASP A 41 15.03 8.08 11.47
N ALA A 42 16.33 8.18 11.16
CA ALA A 42 16.82 8.27 9.78
C ALA A 42 16.64 6.94 9.07
N PHE A 43 17.06 5.84 9.71
CA PHE A 43 16.84 4.49 9.19
C PHE A 43 15.36 4.19 9.00
N ARG A 44 14.54 4.50 10.00
CA ARG A 44 13.09 4.33 9.93
C ARG A 44 12.48 5.12 8.77
N GLY A 45 12.93 6.37 8.57
CA GLY A 45 12.52 7.21 7.46
C GLY A 45 12.84 6.59 6.11
N ASN A 46 14.06 6.08 5.93
CA ASN A 46 14.52 5.42 4.72
C ASN A 46 13.70 4.15 4.42
N VAL A 47 13.48 3.30 5.41
CA VAL A 47 12.63 2.09 5.27
C VAL A 47 11.20 2.47 4.83
N ARG A 48 10.64 3.54 5.38
CA ARG A 48 9.30 4.02 4.99
C ARG A 48 9.25 4.57 3.57
N CYS A 49 10.37 5.11 3.05
CA CYS A 49 10.46 5.56 1.67
C CYS A 49 10.30 4.41 0.67
N LEU A 50 10.66 3.16 1.02
CA LEU A 50 10.38 1.99 0.17
C LEU A 50 8.87 1.83 -0.09
N ALA A 51 8.04 1.94 0.94
CA ALA A 51 6.59 1.88 0.76
C ALA A 51 6.05 3.14 0.03
N ALA A 52 6.68 4.30 0.22
CA ALA A 52 6.29 5.56 -0.44
C ALA A 52 6.45 5.50 -1.98
N LEU A 53 7.30 4.63 -2.51
CA LEU A 53 7.42 4.34 -3.95
C LEU A 53 6.09 3.96 -4.60
N SER A 54 5.13 3.46 -3.82
CA SER A 54 3.78 3.18 -4.33
C SER A 54 3.03 4.43 -4.83
N HIS A 55 3.50 5.61 -4.52
CA HIS A 55 2.91 6.89 -4.95
C HIS A 55 3.68 7.55 -6.11
N VAL A 56 4.74 6.93 -6.59
CA VAL A 56 5.48 7.33 -7.81
C VAL A 56 4.73 6.81 -9.04
N PRO A 57 4.74 7.49 -10.21
CA PRO A 57 4.24 6.92 -11.46
C PRO A 57 4.84 5.53 -11.72
N VAL A 58 4.05 4.60 -12.24
CA VAL A 58 4.49 3.20 -12.42
C VAL A 58 5.75 3.10 -13.27
N GLU A 59 5.82 3.90 -14.31
CA GLU A 59 6.95 4.01 -15.24
C GLU A 59 8.24 4.48 -14.58
N ASP A 60 8.15 5.30 -13.54
CA ASP A 60 9.29 5.92 -12.85
C ASP A 60 9.74 5.15 -11.59
N VAL A 61 8.98 4.11 -11.19
CA VAL A 61 9.25 3.36 -9.94
C VAL A 61 10.65 2.77 -9.91
N ALA A 62 11.16 2.24 -11.03
CA ALA A 62 12.47 1.62 -11.08
C ALA A 62 13.59 2.65 -10.88
N GLU A 63 13.52 3.79 -11.57
CA GLU A 63 14.48 4.90 -11.44
C GLU A 63 14.42 5.52 -10.03
N ALA A 64 13.22 5.76 -9.51
CA ALA A 64 13.05 6.30 -8.16
C ALA A 64 13.58 5.34 -7.07
N PHE A 65 13.46 4.03 -7.30
CA PHE A 65 14.05 3.03 -6.41
C PHE A 65 15.57 3.06 -6.46
N GLU A 66 16.20 3.14 -7.63
CA GLU A 66 17.67 3.24 -7.77
C GLU A 66 18.23 4.45 -7.03
N ILE A 67 17.61 5.62 -7.22
CA ILE A 67 17.99 6.85 -6.52
C ILE A 67 17.85 6.71 -4.99
N LEU A 68 16.77 6.06 -4.53
CA LEU A 68 16.54 5.80 -3.11
C LEU A 68 17.55 4.80 -2.54
N ALA A 69 17.85 3.72 -3.26
CA ALA A 69 18.79 2.70 -2.83
C ALA A 69 20.22 3.27 -2.70
N ASP A 70 20.63 4.10 -3.65
CA ASP A 70 21.91 4.83 -3.63
C ASP A 70 22.01 5.79 -2.43
N ASP A 71 20.95 6.55 -2.15
CA ASP A 71 20.88 7.45 -0.98
C ASP A 71 20.96 6.67 0.34
N ILE A 72 20.26 5.54 0.44
CA ILE A 72 20.28 4.68 1.64
C ILE A 72 21.67 4.10 1.87
N THR A 73 22.28 3.47 0.87
CA THR A 73 23.61 2.87 0.99
C THR A 73 24.69 3.88 1.29
N THR A 74 24.58 5.09 0.75
CA THR A 74 25.52 6.18 1.02
C THR A 74 25.32 6.77 2.42
N SER A 75 24.07 6.91 2.87
CA SER A 75 23.76 7.56 4.16
C SER A 75 24.01 6.64 5.37
N ILE A 76 23.90 5.32 5.19
CA ILE A 76 24.03 4.33 6.27
C ILE A 76 24.90 3.13 5.86
N PRO A 77 26.15 3.34 5.42
CA PRO A 77 27.00 2.30 4.83
C PRO A 77 27.41 1.20 5.82
N ALA A 78 27.29 1.44 7.12
CA ALA A 78 27.68 0.50 8.17
C ALA A 78 26.54 -0.40 8.65
N VAL A 79 25.34 -0.29 8.07
CA VAL A 79 24.20 -1.14 8.48
C VAL A 79 24.29 -2.48 7.78
N GLU A 80 24.56 -3.52 8.57
CA GLU A 80 24.56 -4.91 8.10
C GLU A 80 23.19 -5.28 7.51
N HIS A 81 23.17 -6.11 6.46
CA HIS A 81 21.97 -6.58 5.78
C HIS A 81 21.11 -5.51 5.07
N ILE A 82 21.58 -4.26 4.92
CA ILE A 82 20.82 -3.25 4.18
C ILE A 82 20.64 -3.63 2.71
N ASP A 83 21.70 -4.17 2.09
CA ASP A 83 21.66 -4.64 0.70
C ASP A 83 20.66 -5.78 0.50
N GLU A 84 20.50 -6.64 1.51
CA GLU A 84 19.52 -7.72 1.49
C GLU A 84 18.08 -7.18 1.56
N LEU A 85 17.86 -6.13 2.34
CA LEU A 85 16.56 -5.46 2.40
C LEU A 85 16.21 -4.79 1.05
N LEU A 86 17.16 -4.06 0.48
CA LEU A 86 16.98 -3.40 -0.82
C LEU A 86 16.78 -4.41 -1.94
N SER A 87 17.59 -5.47 -1.98
CA SER A 87 17.47 -6.57 -2.94
C SER A 87 16.12 -7.29 -2.81
N TYR A 88 15.65 -7.54 -1.59
CA TYR A 88 14.31 -8.10 -1.36
C TYR A 88 13.22 -7.21 -1.96
N PHE A 89 13.27 -5.89 -1.69
CA PHE A 89 12.26 -4.97 -2.18
C PHE A 89 12.29 -4.88 -3.71
N GLU A 90 13.49 -4.77 -4.30
CA GLU A 90 13.68 -4.73 -5.74
C GLU A 90 13.06 -5.95 -6.42
N HIS A 91 13.48 -7.16 -6.01
CA HIS A 91 13.04 -8.40 -6.65
C HIS A 91 11.56 -8.71 -6.44
N THR A 92 11.02 -8.26 -5.32
CA THR A 92 9.61 -8.55 -4.98
C THR A 92 8.67 -7.56 -5.65
N TYR A 93 9.04 -6.27 -5.71
CA TYR A 93 8.11 -5.19 -6.01
C TYR A 93 8.48 -4.31 -7.19
N VAL A 94 9.76 -4.17 -7.55
CA VAL A 94 10.19 -3.24 -8.60
C VAL A 94 10.43 -3.96 -9.91
N ARG A 95 11.41 -4.84 -9.92
CA ARG A 95 11.81 -5.67 -11.07
C ARG A 95 12.43 -6.97 -10.56
N GLY A 96 12.28 -8.06 -11.33
CA GLY A 96 12.83 -9.36 -10.97
C GLY A 96 14.35 -9.39 -11.01
N ARG A 97 14.91 -10.60 -10.90
CA ARG A 97 16.36 -10.79 -10.95
C ARG A 97 16.94 -10.37 -12.28
N ARG A 98 18.18 -9.88 -12.26
CA ARG A 98 18.95 -9.60 -13.47
C ARG A 98 19.10 -10.87 -14.32
N LEU A 99 18.74 -10.77 -15.56
CA LEU A 99 18.83 -11.88 -16.52
C LEU A 99 20.28 -11.99 -17.05
N ARG A 100 20.73 -13.23 -17.28
CA ARG A 100 22.03 -13.47 -17.92
C ARG A 100 21.98 -12.98 -19.36
N GLY A 101 23.03 -12.27 -19.81
CA GLY A 101 23.17 -11.81 -21.20
C GLY A 101 23.83 -10.44 -21.29
N ARG A 102 23.99 -9.92 -22.54
CA ARG A 102 24.47 -8.56 -22.78
C ARG A 102 23.39 -7.54 -22.42
N GLY A 103 23.77 -6.49 -21.66
CA GLY A 103 22.92 -5.39 -21.25
C GLY A 103 22.21 -5.64 -19.91
N GLU A 104 21.60 -4.58 -19.40
CA GLU A 104 20.83 -4.61 -18.17
C GLU A 104 19.38 -5.00 -18.45
N ARG A 105 19.12 -6.30 -18.42
CA ARG A 105 17.77 -6.85 -18.53
C ARG A 105 17.37 -7.53 -17.22
N TYR A 106 16.18 -7.20 -16.76
CA TYR A 106 15.59 -7.76 -15.55
C TYR A 106 14.37 -8.60 -15.90
N GLY A 107 14.13 -9.64 -15.13
CA GLY A 107 12.88 -10.37 -15.17
C GLY A 107 11.73 -9.56 -14.55
N PRO A 108 10.48 -10.06 -14.62
CA PRO A 108 9.37 -9.42 -13.93
C PRO A 108 9.52 -9.55 -12.41
N ALA A 109 9.11 -8.52 -11.67
CA ALA A 109 8.95 -8.60 -10.21
C ALA A 109 7.89 -9.64 -9.84
N ILE A 110 7.95 -10.16 -8.63
CA ILE A 110 6.90 -11.05 -8.09
C ILE A 110 5.55 -10.32 -8.09
N PHE A 111 5.55 -9.06 -7.65
CA PHE A 111 4.41 -8.15 -7.71
C PHE A 111 4.80 -6.94 -8.56
N HIS A 112 4.36 -6.94 -9.82
CA HIS A 112 4.62 -5.81 -10.71
C HIS A 112 4.10 -4.49 -10.14
N PRO A 113 4.79 -3.34 -10.34
CA PRO A 113 4.39 -2.03 -9.82
C PRO A 113 2.91 -1.68 -10.02
N ASP A 114 2.31 -2.01 -11.15
CA ASP A 114 0.88 -1.80 -11.41
C ASP A 114 -0.04 -2.42 -10.35
N SER A 115 0.39 -3.55 -9.75
CA SER A 115 -0.43 -4.31 -8.82
C SER A 115 -0.49 -3.69 -7.42
N TRP A 116 0.47 -2.84 -7.03
CA TRP A 116 0.55 -2.24 -5.70
C TRP A 116 0.65 -0.71 -5.71
N ASN A 117 0.68 -0.09 -6.89
CA ASN A 117 0.74 1.35 -7.01
C ASN A 117 -0.55 2.02 -6.52
N GLN A 118 -0.38 3.08 -5.72
CA GLN A 118 -1.45 3.82 -5.06
C GLN A 118 -1.66 5.23 -5.63
N ARG A 119 -0.80 5.67 -6.56
CA ARG A 119 -0.77 7.06 -7.04
C ARG A 119 -2.12 7.53 -7.57
N ASN A 120 -2.68 6.80 -8.54
CA ASN A 120 -3.95 7.20 -9.14
C ASN A 120 -5.09 7.19 -8.10
N GLY A 121 -5.13 6.18 -7.22
CA GLY A 121 -6.09 6.14 -6.13
C GLY A 121 -5.92 7.31 -5.15
N ALA A 122 -4.68 7.74 -4.90
CA ALA A 122 -4.41 8.90 -4.04
C ALA A 122 -4.83 10.23 -4.71
N VAL A 123 -4.66 10.37 -6.02
CA VAL A 123 -5.15 11.52 -6.81
C VAL A 123 -6.68 11.54 -6.79
N ASP A 124 -7.32 10.40 -7.01
CA ASP A 124 -8.78 10.25 -7.04
C ASP A 124 -9.41 10.28 -5.62
N GLY A 125 -8.60 10.38 -4.57
CA GLY A 125 -9.06 10.37 -3.19
C GLY A 125 -9.65 9.03 -2.73
N ILE A 126 -9.30 7.92 -3.40
CA ILE A 126 -9.74 6.57 -3.07
C ILE A 126 -8.99 6.05 -1.82
N ALA A 127 -9.64 5.16 -1.06
CA ALA A 127 -9.00 4.52 0.10
C ALA A 127 -7.81 3.65 -0.33
N ARG A 128 -6.67 3.80 0.38
CA ARG A 128 -5.40 3.12 0.11
C ARG A 128 -5.20 1.81 0.88
N THR A 129 -6.10 1.53 1.80
CA THR A 129 -6.01 0.38 2.70
C THR A 129 -7.28 -0.43 2.70
N THR A 130 -7.20 -1.69 3.09
CA THR A 130 -8.34 -2.59 3.27
C THR A 130 -9.09 -2.36 4.58
N ASN A 131 -8.80 -1.29 5.34
CA ASN A 131 -9.44 -1.01 6.63
C ASN A 131 -10.98 -0.97 6.54
N ILE A 132 -11.52 -0.52 5.39
CA ILE A 132 -12.98 -0.54 5.14
C ILE A 132 -13.47 -1.98 5.07
N VAL A 133 -12.75 -2.86 4.37
CA VAL A 133 -13.09 -4.29 4.25
C VAL A 133 -12.89 -5.01 5.58
N GLU A 134 -11.84 -4.68 6.33
CA GLU A 134 -11.60 -5.21 7.67
C GLU A 134 -12.69 -4.77 8.65
N GLY A 135 -13.10 -3.50 8.59
CA GLY A 135 -14.24 -2.99 9.35
C GLY A 135 -15.55 -3.71 8.99
N TRP A 136 -15.77 -3.99 7.72
CA TRP A 136 -16.91 -4.78 7.27
C TRP A 136 -16.85 -6.23 7.75
N HIS A 137 -15.69 -6.89 7.67
CA HIS A 137 -15.49 -8.23 8.22
C HIS A 137 -15.77 -8.27 9.73
N HIS A 138 -15.30 -7.26 10.47
CA HIS A 138 -15.60 -7.14 11.88
C HIS A 138 -17.11 -6.96 12.13
N GLY A 139 -17.77 -6.13 11.33
CA GLY A 139 -19.24 -5.97 11.36
C GLY A 139 -19.98 -7.29 11.12
N LEU A 140 -19.51 -8.10 10.15
CA LEU A 140 -20.06 -9.44 9.93
C LEU A 140 -19.83 -10.38 11.11
N GLN A 141 -18.65 -10.35 11.75
CA GLN A 141 -18.39 -11.15 12.95
C GLN A 141 -19.36 -10.79 14.09
N VAL A 142 -19.59 -9.49 14.29
CA VAL A 142 -20.56 -8.99 15.27
C VAL A 142 -21.98 -9.42 14.91
N LEU A 143 -22.36 -9.37 13.63
CA LEU A 143 -23.69 -9.79 13.15
C LEU A 143 -23.93 -11.29 13.39
N PHE A 144 -22.93 -12.11 13.13
CA PHE A 144 -23.04 -13.57 13.30
C PHE A 144 -22.90 -14.02 14.75
N GLN A 145 -22.16 -13.29 15.59
CA GLN A 145 -21.87 -13.62 16.98
C GLN A 145 -21.33 -15.06 17.18
N CYS A 146 -20.74 -15.65 16.17
CA CYS A 146 -20.12 -16.96 16.20
C CYS A 146 -19.10 -17.12 15.07
N SER A 147 -18.08 -17.97 15.30
CA SER A 147 -17.02 -18.23 14.32
C SER A 147 -17.47 -19.15 13.18
N HIS A 148 -18.44 -20.01 13.42
CA HIS A 148 -18.93 -21.01 12.46
C HIS A 148 -20.46 -20.97 12.40
N PRO A 149 -21.06 -20.00 11.67
CA PRO A 149 -22.52 -19.96 11.51
C PRO A 149 -23.00 -21.16 10.67
N THR A 150 -24.20 -21.64 10.95
CA THR A 150 -24.86 -22.59 10.04
C THR A 150 -25.10 -21.92 8.68
N MET A 151 -25.23 -22.72 7.62
CA MET A 151 -25.47 -22.21 6.25
C MET A 151 -26.68 -21.24 6.20
N TRP A 152 -27.79 -21.60 6.84
CA TRP A 152 -28.97 -20.72 6.87
C TRP A 152 -28.76 -19.43 7.66
N ARG A 153 -28.03 -19.48 8.76
CA ARG A 153 -27.67 -18.29 9.53
C ARG A 153 -26.74 -17.38 8.74
N PHE A 154 -25.79 -17.98 8.02
CA PHE A 154 -24.87 -17.25 7.12
C PHE A 154 -25.63 -16.54 5.99
N ILE A 155 -26.53 -17.24 5.28
CA ILE A 155 -27.31 -16.65 4.19
C ILE A 155 -28.17 -15.49 4.71
N ARG A 156 -28.91 -15.69 5.80
CA ARG A 156 -29.75 -14.61 6.38
C ARG A 156 -28.94 -13.43 6.86
N GLY A 157 -27.76 -13.65 7.41
CA GLY A 157 -26.85 -12.60 7.82
C GLY A 157 -26.35 -11.77 6.62
N LEU A 158 -25.96 -12.43 5.52
CA LEU A 158 -25.59 -11.74 4.30
C LEU A 158 -26.75 -10.95 3.68
N GLU A 159 -27.96 -11.50 3.66
CA GLU A 159 -29.15 -10.80 3.20
C GLU A 159 -29.41 -9.52 4.03
N SER A 160 -29.28 -9.63 5.35
CA SER A 160 -29.40 -8.48 6.27
C SER A 160 -28.33 -7.42 6.03
N ASP A 161 -27.05 -7.84 5.88
CA ASP A 161 -25.96 -6.92 5.55
C ASP A 161 -26.20 -6.24 4.20
N CYS A 162 -26.57 -6.98 3.17
CA CYS A 162 -26.90 -6.43 1.85
C CYS A 162 -28.05 -5.39 1.92
N ALA A 163 -29.07 -5.65 2.74
CA ALA A 163 -30.15 -4.68 2.93
C ALA A 163 -29.68 -3.41 3.61
N GLN A 164 -28.82 -3.51 4.64
CA GLN A 164 -28.19 -2.37 5.30
C GLN A 164 -27.30 -1.55 4.34
N GLN A 165 -26.46 -2.21 3.55
CA GLN A 165 -25.58 -1.56 2.58
C GLN A 165 -26.40 -0.83 1.51
N ARG A 166 -27.48 -1.44 1.01
CA ARG A 166 -28.42 -0.78 0.09
C ARG A 166 -29.06 0.45 0.70
N ALA A 167 -29.53 0.37 1.95
CA ALA A 167 -30.14 1.51 2.63
C ALA A 167 -29.13 2.66 2.79
N SER A 168 -27.89 2.34 3.20
CA SER A 168 -26.79 3.31 3.34
C SER A 168 -26.44 3.96 1.98
N PHE A 169 -26.42 3.19 0.91
CA PHE A 169 -26.18 3.68 -0.44
C PHE A 169 -27.30 4.64 -0.90
N MET A 170 -28.54 4.27 -0.68
CA MET A 170 -29.69 5.14 -1.02
C MET A 170 -29.68 6.44 -0.21
N GLN A 171 -29.32 6.38 1.08
CA GLN A 171 -29.12 7.57 1.90
C GLN A 171 -28.01 8.47 1.34
N GLY A 172 -26.89 7.89 0.90
CA GLY A 172 -25.81 8.62 0.25
C GLY A 172 -26.25 9.36 -1.02
N ILE A 173 -27.05 8.70 -1.88
CA ILE A 173 -27.62 9.33 -3.09
C ILE A 173 -28.55 10.50 -2.74
N THR A 174 -29.31 10.41 -1.66
CA THR A 174 -30.21 11.48 -1.21
C THR A 174 -29.50 12.61 -0.45
N GLY A 175 -28.17 12.59 -0.42
CA GLY A 175 -27.35 13.64 0.20
C GLY A 175 -27.13 13.49 1.71
N ILE A 176 -27.60 12.40 2.31
CA ILE A 176 -27.28 12.06 3.70
C ILE A 176 -25.90 11.40 3.73
N ILE A 177 -24.87 12.24 3.73
CA ILE A 177 -23.47 11.77 3.80
C ILE A 177 -23.14 11.49 5.27
N GLN A 178 -22.81 10.24 5.59
CA GLN A 178 -22.25 9.93 6.91
C GLN A 178 -20.90 10.67 7.07
N PRO A 179 -20.71 11.45 8.14
CA PRO A 179 -19.48 12.20 8.33
C PRO A 179 -18.30 11.24 8.46
N SER A 180 -17.41 11.23 7.49
CA SER A 180 -16.13 10.53 7.65
C SER A 180 -15.35 11.22 8.77
N VAL A 181 -14.58 10.43 9.54
CA VAL A 181 -13.77 10.98 10.64
C VAL A 181 -12.83 12.06 10.08
N ARG A 182 -12.96 13.30 10.53
CA ARG A 182 -12.20 14.49 10.05
C ARG A 182 -10.69 14.25 9.96
N LYS A 183 -10.15 13.40 10.84
CA LYS A 183 -8.72 13.00 10.83
C LYS A 183 -8.32 12.32 9.51
N TYR A 184 -9.15 11.38 9.05
CA TYR A 184 -8.86 10.64 7.80
C TYR A 184 -9.09 11.48 6.55
N GLN A 185 -10.04 12.41 6.57
CA GLN A 185 -10.22 13.37 5.48
C GLN A 185 -8.98 14.26 5.32
N ARG A 186 -8.53 14.88 6.41
CA ARG A 186 -7.33 15.72 6.40
C ARG A 186 -6.08 14.96 5.96
N LEU A 187 -5.92 13.72 6.39
CA LEU A 187 -4.79 12.89 5.93
C LEU A 187 -4.88 12.62 4.44
N ARG A 188 -6.05 12.28 3.93
CA ARG A 188 -6.29 12.06 2.49
C ARG A 188 -5.93 13.30 1.67
N GLU A 189 -6.46 14.47 2.04
CA GLU A 189 -6.17 15.74 1.39
C GLU A 189 -4.66 16.07 1.38
N ARG A 190 -3.98 15.82 2.50
CA ARG A 190 -2.52 16.02 2.59
C ARG A 190 -1.77 15.09 1.64
N VAL A 191 -2.14 13.84 1.56
CA VAL A 191 -1.51 12.88 0.64
C VAL A 191 -1.81 13.23 -0.80
N THR A 192 -3.07 13.54 -1.16
CA THR A 192 -3.42 13.99 -2.52
C THR A 192 -2.59 15.20 -2.94
N ARG A 193 -2.44 16.18 -2.04
CA ARG A 193 -1.60 17.37 -2.29
C ARG A 193 -0.15 16.99 -2.51
N ALA A 194 0.41 16.15 -1.64
CA ALA A 194 1.79 15.71 -1.74
C ALA A 194 2.05 14.90 -3.03
N VAL A 195 1.11 14.03 -3.42
CA VAL A 195 1.21 13.27 -4.69
C VAL A 195 1.21 14.20 -5.91
N GLY A 196 0.50 15.33 -5.83
CA GLY A 196 0.49 16.36 -6.87
C GLY A 196 1.83 17.10 -7.07
N THR A 197 2.77 17.01 -6.12
CA THR A 197 4.10 17.66 -6.24
C THR A 197 5.16 16.80 -6.95
N TYR A 198 4.80 15.60 -7.41
CA TYR A 198 5.74 14.77 -8.16
C TYR A 198 6.22 15.46 -9.43
N GLY A 199 7.54 15.40 -9.68
CA GLY A 199 8.17 16.10 -10.80
C GLY A 199 8.47 17.59 -10.54
N GLN A 200 7.95 18.18 -9.45
CA GLN A 200 8.24 19.56 -9.05
C GLN A 200 9.38 19.67 -8.04
N THR A 201 9.72 18.56 -7.37
CA THR A 201 10.77 18.46 -6.36
C THR A 201 11.65 17.25 -6.66
N HIS A 202 12.85 17.24 -6.07
CA HIS A 202 13.72 16.07 -6.15
C HIS A 202 13.01 14.83 -5.57
N VAL A 203 13.19 13.67 -6.21
CA VAL A 203 12.47 12.43 -5.90
C VAL A 203 12.62 12.01 -4.43
N LEU A 204 13.80 12.15 -3.83
CA LEU A 204 14.02 11.82 -2.41
C LEU A 204 13.22 12.73 -1.47
N THR A 205 13.14 14.03 -1.79
CA THR A 205 12.31 14.97 -1.02
C THR A 205 10.84 14.60 -1.10
N TYR A 206 10.38 14.24 -2.29
CA TYR A 206 9.02 13.72 -2.50
C TYR A 206 8.76 12.45 -1.71
N LEU A 207 9.63 11.44 -1.80
CA LEU A 207 9.47 10.17 -1.09
C LEU A 207 9.45 10.36 0.43
N ARG A 208 10.33 11.20 0.98
CA ARG A 208 10.36 11.54 2.41
C ARG A 208 9.07 12.23 2.86
N ALA A 209 8.53 13.14 2.05
CA ALA A 209 7.25 13.79 2.33
C ALA A 209 6.08 12.78 2.36
N ILE A 210 6.00 11.87 1.39
CA ILE A 210 4.99 10.80 1.36
C ILE A 210 5.18 9.85 2.55
N ALA A 211 6.40 9.42 2.83
CA ALA A 211 6.72 8.52 3.96
C ALA A 211 6.29 9.12 5.31
N HIS A 212 6.45 10.43 5.49
CA HIS A 212 6.01 11.14 6.69
C HIS A 212 4.47 11.19 6.84
N LEU A 213 3.74 11.26 5.73
CA LEU A 213 2.27 11.32 5.72
C LEU A 213 1.61 9.95 5.80
N SER A 214 2.31 8.91 5.40
CA SER A 214 1.78 7.56 5.21
C SER A 214 2.33 6.63 6.28
N TYR A 215 1.73 6.66 7.48
CA TYR A 215 2.04 5.68 8.52
C TYR A 215 1.61 4.28 8.09
N VAL A 216 2.53 3.33 8.21
CA VAL A 216 2.28 1.90 8.24
C VAL A 216 2.59 1.37 9.62
#